data_3b54cdaecfeeb2195d64b41f9960290c
#
_entry.id   3b54cdaecfeeb2195d64b41f9960290c
#
_cell.length_a   1.000
_cell.length_b   1.000
_cell.length_c   1.000
_cell.angle_alpha   90.00
_cell.angle_beta   90.00
_cell.angle_gamma   90.00
#
_symmetry.space_group_name_H-M   'P 1'
#
loop_
_entity.id
_entity.type
_entity.pdbx_description
1 polymer ?
#
loop_
_entity_poly.entity_id
_entity_poly.type
_entity_poly.pdbx_seq_one_letter_code
_entity_poly.pdbx_strand_id
1 'polypeptide(L)'
;MNNKFPDLKNKNIIITGGNGFFGKQITNAFYDQGSNVFILDTKKSRERKRITFFKTDITKEFDLKKVLIFFKKKKIKIDVLINSAAKDHVPRENYRNKEKFELENFSEKVWKEDLNVGLTGSYLSTKIFGTYMAEKKNGVILNISSDLGIVAPNQSIYKKTNFIKPVSYSVVKHGIIGLTKYTASYWAKKNVRCNAIAPSGIYNKQNANFLKNIKKVIPIGRMAKKNEYNDLILFLCSKASSYMTGSVIVSDGGRTII
;
A
#
# COMPACT_ATOMS: atom_id res chain seq x y z
N MET A 1 23.23 -9.25 -8.70
CA MET A 1 21.88 -9.03 -8.13
C MET A 1 21.14 -10.37 -8.17
N ASN A 2 20.73 -10.91 -7.01
CA ASN A 2 19.95 -12.16 -6.97
C ASN A 2 18.54 -11.85 -7.49
N ASN A 3 18.26 -12.23 -8.74
CA ASN A 3 16.94 -12.09 -9.33
C ASN A 3 16.04 -13.25 -8.84
N LYS A 4 15.46 -13.05 -7.64
CA LYS A 4 14.62 -14.07 -6.99
C LYS A 4 13.33 -14.37 -7.75
N PHE A 5 12.83 -13.40 -8.51
CA PHE A 5 11.59 -13.50 -9.28
C PHE A 5 11.82 -13.07 -10.73
N PRO A 6 12.47 -13.95 -11.55
CA PRO A 6 12.89 -13.61 -12.91
C PRO A 6 11.73 -13.25 -13.85
N ASP A 7 10.54 -13.74 -13.56
CA ASP A 7 9.33 -13.42 -14.30
C ASP A 7 8.82 -11.97 -14.11
N LEU A 8 9.36 -11.24 -13.12
CA LEU A 8 9.11 -9.80 -12.94
C LEU A 8 10.03 -8.91 -13.81
N LYS A 9 11.08 -9.46 -14.41
CA LYS A 9 11.95 -8.71 -15.34
C LYS A 9 11.14 -8.20 -16.53
N ASN A 10 11.33 -6.91 -16.88
CA ASN A 10 10.63 -6.19 -17.94
C ASN A 10 9.11 -6.06 -17.75
N LYS A 11 8.54 -6.43 -16.60
CA LYS A 11 7.15 -6.20 -16.28
C LYS A 11 6.86 -4.70 -16.01
N ASN A 12 5.69 -4.26 -16.36
CA ASN A 12 5.24 -2.88 -16.19
C ASN A 12 4.41 -2.76 -14.91
N ILE A 13 4.98 -2.08 -13.92
CA ILE A 13 4.46 -1.99 -12.55
C ILE A 13 3.99 -0.57 -12.28
N ILE A 14 2.72 -0.37 -12.02
CA ILE A 14 2.18 0.91 -11.51
C ILE A 14 2.20 0.88 -9.98
N ILE A 15 2.73 1.93 -9.35
CA ILE A 15 2.75 2.08 -7.91
C ILE A 15 2.15 3.44 -7.54
N THR A 16 1.00 3.45 -6.88
CA THR A 16 0.44 4.67 -6.31
C THR A 16 1.17 5.01 -5.00
N GLY A 17 1.51 6.28 -4.80
CA GLY A 17 2.29 6.71 -3.63
C GLY A 17 3.74 6.21 -3.64
N GLY A 18 4.30 5.93 -4.83
CA GLY A 18 5.65 5.35 -4.99
C GLY A 18 6.79 6.20 -4.43
N ASN A 19 6.56 7.48 -4.14
CA ASN A 19 7.53 8.38 -3.49
C ASN A 19 7.36 8.46 -1.97
N GLY A 20 6.35 7.81 -1.41
CA GLY A 20 6.14 7.67 0.02
C GLY A 20 7.19 6.80 0.69
N PHE A 21 7.17 6.74 2.03
CA PHE A 21 8.15 5.96 2.80
C PHE A 21 8.17 4.48 2.40
N PHE A 22 7.00 3.84 2.36
CA PHE A 22 6.89 2.43 1.97
C PHE A 22 6.94 2.27 0.44
N GLY A 23 6.30 3.17 -0.32
CA GLY A 23 6.31 3.16 -1.77
C GLY A 23 7.70 3.16 -2.39
N LYS A 24 8.67 3.89 -1.79
CA LYS A 24 10.07 3.87 -2.23
C LYS A 24 10.73 2.50 -2.07
N GLN A 25 10.43 1.77 -1.00
CA GLN A 25 10.97 0.42 -0.81
C GLN A 25 10.42 -0.53 -1.88
N ILE A 26 9.12 -0.45 -2.13
CA ILE A 26 8.44 -1.23 -3.17
C ILE A 26 9.03 -0.88 -4.55
N THR A 27 9.17 0.41 -4.87
CA THR A 27 9.76 0.89 -6.12
C THR A 27 11.15 0.32 -6.35
N ASN A 28 12.03 0.38 -5.34
CA ASN A 28 13.37 -0.16 -5.43
C ASN A 28 13.37 -1.69 -5.60
N ALA A 29 12.50 -2.40 -4.86
CA ALA A 29 12.40 -3.85 -4.98
C ALA A 29 12.08 -4.30 -6.42
N PHE A 30 11.11 -3.67 -7.09
CA PHE A 30 10.79 -3.97 -8.48
C PHE A 30 11.88 -3.51 -9.46
N TYR A 31 12.48 -2.35 -9.21
CA TYR A 31 13.60 -1.87 -10.01
C TYR A 31 14.76 -2.86 -10.00
N ASP A 32 15.10 -3.42 -8.84
CA ASP A 32 16.17 -4.39 -8.65
C ASP A 32 15.87 -5.74 -9.34
N GLN A 33 14.58 -6.10 -9.52
CA GLN A 33 14.15 -7.23 -10.36
C GLN A 33 14.21 -6.93 -11.87
N GLY A 34 14.56 -5.70 -12.26
CA GLY A 34 14.62 -5.29 -13.67
C GLY A 34 13.25 -4.97 -14.27
N SER A 35 12.25 -4.65 -13.45
CA SER A 35 10.93 -4.20 -13.90
C SER A 35 10.96 -2.74 -14.40
N ASN A 36 9.99 -2.37 -15.23
CA ASN A 36 9.68 -0.98 -15.56
C ASN A 36 8.67 -0.44 -14.52
N VAL A 37 9.05 0.56 -13.75
CA VAL A 37 8.22 1.08 -12.67
C VAL A 37 7.63 2.44 -13.05
N PHE A 38 6.32 2.57 -12.90
CA PHE A 38 5.56 3.78 -13.16
C PHE A 38 5.00 4.30 -11.82
N ILE A 39 5.58 5.39 -11.33
CA ILE A 39 5.22 6.00 -10.06
C ILE A 39 4.10 7.02 -10.28
N LEU A 40 2.98 6.86 -9.60
CA LEU A 40 1.90 7.82 -9.52
C LEU A 40 1.94 8.48 -8.13
N ASP A 41 2.29 9.75 -8.09
CA ASP A 41 2.42 10.48 -6.82
C ASP A 41 2.19 11.99 -7.04
N THR A 42 1.79 12.69 -6.01
CA THR A 42 1.68 14.16 -6.03
C THR A 42 3.04 14.84 -5.87
N LYS A 43 4.01 14.15 -5.27
CA LYS A 43 5.39 14.65 -5.05
C LYS A 43 6.32 14.10 -6.13
N LYS A 44 7.08 15.02 -6.76
CA LYS A 44 8.06 14.65 -7.80
C LYS A 44 9.16 13.73 -7.25
N SER A 45 9.56 12.74 -8.04
CA SER A 45 10.74 11.92 -7.80
C SER A 45 11.86 12.20 -8.81
N ARG A 46 13.04 11.70 -8.51
CA ARG A 46 14.14 11.65 -9.51
C ARG A 46 13.81 10.53 -10.52
N GLU A 47 13.90 10.88 -11.78
CA GLU A 47 13.80 9.90 -12.86
C GLU A 47 15.08 9.04 -12.90
N ARG A 48 14.91 7.77 -13.21
CA ARG A 48 15.98 6.80 -13.42
C ARG A 48 15.62 5.93 -14.64
N LYS A 49 16.62 5.31 -15.27
CA LYS A 49 16.35 4.27 -16.27
C LYS A 49 15.32 3.28 -15.70
N ARG A 50 14.23 2.99 -16.42
CA ARG A 50 13.12 2.11 -16.02
C ARG A 50 12.21 2.66 -14.90
N ILE A 51 12.38 3.88 -14.45
CA ILE A 51 11.44 4.52 -13.53
C ILE A 51 10.87 5.75 -14.21
N THR A 52 9.57 5.72 -14.47
CA THR A 52 8.81 6.85 -15.02
C THR A 52 7.91 7.44 -13.95
N PHE A 53 7.90 8.74 -13.81
CA PHE A 53 7.07 9.46 -12.85
C PHE A 53 5.89 10.16 -13.54
N PHE A 54 4.70 9.99 -12.98
CA PHE A 54 3.51 10.77 -13.32
C PHE A 54 3.05 11.56 -12.10
N LYS A 55 3.00 12.88 -12.22
CA LYS A 55 2.36 13.73 -11.22
C LYS A 55 0.86 13.44 -11.26
N THR A 56 0.35 12.73 -10.27
CA THR A 56 -1.01 12.18 -10.28
C THR A 56 -1.60 12.30 -8.88
N ASP A 57 -2.77 12.92 -8.79
CA ASP A 57 -3.63 12.85 -7.61
C ASP A 57 -4.62 11.70 -7.82
N ILE A 58 -4.43 10.60 -7.09
CA ILE A 58 -5.26 9.40 -7.25
C ILE A 58 -6.71 9.60 -6.81
N THR A 59 -7.01 10.68 -6.09
CA THR A 59 -8.38 11.03 -5.72
C THR A 59 -9.16 11.64 -6.89
N LYS A 60 -8.46 11.96 -7.99
CA LYS A 60 -9.02 12.54 -9.21
C LYS A 60 -9.04 11.52 -10.34
N GLU A 61 -10.22 11.02 -10.68
CA GLU A 61 -10.39 10.05 -11.77
C GLU A 61 -9.77 10.54 -13.08
N PHE A 62 -9.84 11.85 -13.35
CA PHE A 62 -9.27 12.46 -14.54
C PHE A 62 -7.75 12.28 -14.65
N ASP A 63 -7.02 12.44 -13.54
CA ASP A 63 -5.57 12.28 -13.53
C ASP A 63 -5.18 10.82 -13.82
N LEU A 64 -5.89 9.86 -13.25
CA LEU A 64 -5.68 8.43 -13.51
C LEU A 64 -5.98 8.06 -14.96
N LYS A 65 -7.05 8.62 -15.54
CA LYS A 65 -7.39 8.43 -16.95
C LYS A 65 -6.31 8.97 -17.89
N LYS A 66 -5.68 10.11 -17.58
CA LYS A 66 -4.52 10.62 -18.35
C LYS A 66 -3.37 9.62 -18.39
N VAL A 67 -3.06 9.02 -17.25
CA VAL A 67 -2.03 7.98 -17.18
C VAL A 67 -2.42 6.76 -18.02
N LEU A 68 -3.67 6.29 -17.93
CA LEU A 68 -4.14 5.17 -18.75
C LEU A 68 -4.03 5.46 -20.26
N ILE A 69 -4.33 6.70 -20.68
CA ILE A 69 -4.19 7.12 -22.10
C ILE A 69 -2.73 6.96 -22.57
N PHE A 70 -1.73 7.28 -21.72
CA PHE A 70 -0.32 7.04 -22.05
C PHE A 70 -0.06 5.55 -22.32
N PHE A 71 -0.52 4.63 -21.46
CA PHE A 71 -0.37 3.19 -21.67
C PHE A 71 -1.04 2.69 -22.95
N LYS A 72 -2.28 3.18 -23.23
CA LYS A 72 -3.02 2.83 -24.43
C LYS A 72 -2.31 3.33 -25.71
N LYS A 73 -1.87 4.60 -25.73
CA LYS A 73 -1.15 5.18 -26.89
C LYS A 73 0.16 4.49 -27.17
N LYS A 74 0.91 4.12 -26.13
CA LYS A 74 2.19 3.39 -26.25
C LYS A 74 2.03 1.89 -26.44
N LYS A 75 0.79 1.36 -26.41
CA LYS A 75 0.49 -0.08 -26.46
C LYS A 75 1.20 -0.89 -25.37
N ILE A 76 1.45 -0.26 -24.21
CA ILE A 76 2.11 -0.87 -23.06
C ILE A 76 1.07 -1.62 -22.21
N LYS A 77 1.33 -2.90 -21.91
CA LYS A 77 0.52 -3.67 -20.95
C LYS A 77 0.83 -3.22 -19.53
N ILE A 78 -0.18 -3.22 -18.67
CA ILE A 78 0.01 -3.07 -17.23
C ILE A 78 0.00 -4.48 -16.63
N ASP A 79 1.13 -4.92 -16.08
CA ASP A 79 1.26 -6.26 -15.50
C ASP A 79 0.88 -6.27 -14.01
N VAL A 80 1.27 -5.22 -13.27
CA VAL A 80 1.01 -5.11 -11.84
C VAL A 80 0.54 -3.70 -11.49
N LEU A 81 -0.48 -3.62 -10.63
CA LEU A 81 -0.90 -2.40 -9.93
C LEU A 81 -0.69 -2.58 -8.43
N ILE A 82 0.02 -1.65 -7.80
CA ILE A 82 0.19 -1.63 -6.35
C ILE A 82 -0.47 -0.37 -5.78
N ASN A 83 -1.53 -0.57 -5.00
CA ASN A 83 -2.20 0.48 -4.27
C ASN A 83 -1.50 0.69 -2.92
N SER A 84 -0.53 1.64 -2.90
CA SER A 84 0.28 1.96 -1.71
C SER A 84 0.09 3.39 -1.20
N ALA A 85 -0.62 4.24 -1.94
CA ALA A 85 -0.90 5.60 -1.48
C ALA A 85 -1.86 5.61 -0.30
N ALA A 86 -1.48 6.29 0.76
CA ALA A 86 -2.30 6.52 1.94
C ALA A 86 -1.79 7.75 2.70
N LYS A 87 -2.68 8.37 3.48
CA LYS A 87 -2.29 9.26 4.56
C LYS A 87 -2.04 8.41 5.80
N ASP A 88 -0.80 8.35 6.28
CA ASP A 88 -0.44 7.63 7.50
C ASP A 88 0.04 8.61 8.57
N HIS A 89 -0.78 8.75 9.58
CA HIS A 89 -0.46 9.49 10.78
C HIS A 89 0.38 8.59 11.70
N VAL A 90 1.63 8.98 11.95
CA VAL A 90 2.59 8.21 12.75
C VAL A 90 3.04 9.00 13.99
N PRO A 91 3.32 8.34 15.11
CA PRO A 91 3.80 9.01 16.32
C PRO A 91 5.24 9.54 16.12
N ARG A 92 5.38 10.86 16.02
CA ARG A 92 6.67 11.56 15.93
C ARG A 92 6.93 12.36 17.21
N GLU A 93 8.20 12.63 17.53
CA GLU A 93 8.57 13.38 18.75
C GLU A 93 7.94 14.77 18.83
N ASN A 94 7.73 15.44 17.69
CA ASN A 94 7.20 16.80 17.61
C ASN A 94 5.67 16.87 17.50
N TYR A 95 4.95 15.78 17.79
CA TYR A 95 3.50 15.82 17.80
C TYR A 95 2.99 16.57 19.04
N ARG A 96 2.43 17.76 18.84
CA ARG A 96 2.03 18.66 19.95
C ARG A 96 0.54 18.61 20.32
N ASN A 97 -0.30 18.07 19.44
CA ASN A 97 -1.75 18.08 19.67
C ASN A 97 -2.34 16.68 19.47
N LYS A 98 -2.46 15.93 20.56
CA LYS A 98 -3.06 14.60 20.64
C LYS A 98 -4.58 14.66 20.44
N GLU A 99 -5.23 15.67 21.02
CA GLU A 99 -6.70 15.80 21.11
C GLU A 99 -7.38 15.71 19.74
N LYS A 100 -6.76 16.25 18.70
CA LYS A 100 -7.30 16.21 17.34
C LYS A 100 -7.45 14.81 16.74
N PHE A 101 -6.87 13.77 17.36
CA PHE A 101 -6.99 12.37 16.94
C PHE A 101 -7.91 11.56 17.85
N GLU A 102 -8.38 12.13 18.97
CA GLU A 102 -9.41 11.51 19.79
C GLU A 102 -10.71 11.43 18.99
N LEU A 103 -11.47 10.37 19.21
CA LEU A 103 -12.67 10.10 18.41
C LEU A 103 -13.66 11.27 18.47
N GLU A 104 -13.81 11.86 19.67
CA GLU A 104 -14.71 12.96 19.94
C GLU A 104 -14.33 14.25 19.20
N ASN A 105 -13.05 14.44 18.96
CA ASN A 105 -12.48 15.65 18.36
C ASN A 105 -11.98 15.42 16.91
N PHE A 106 -12.16 14.21 16.36
CA PHE A 106 -11.63 13.88 15.05
C PHE A 106 -12.38 14.62 13.94
N SER A 107 -11.68 15.50 13.25
CA SER A 107 -12.28 16.37 12.24
C SER A 107 -12.86 15.60 11.06
N GLU A 108 -14.13 15.89 10.71
CA GLU A 108 -14.78 15.35 9.51
C GLU A 108 -13.98 15.64 8.22
N LYS A 109 -13.34 16.80 8.15
CA LYS A 109 -12.46 17.15 7.01
C LYS A 109 -11.30 16.17 6.89
N VAL A 110 -10.60 15.89 8.00
CA VAL A 110 -9.48 14.94 8.01
C VAL A 110 -9.97 13.52 7.71
N TRP A 111 -11.12 13.12 8.26
CA TRP A 111 -11.79 11.87 7.95
C TRP A 111 -12.02 11.71 6.43
N LYS A 112 -12.68 12.68 5.80
CA LYS A 112 -12.94 12.66 4.35
C LYS A 112 -11.66 12.61 3.52
N GLU A 113 -10.63 13.36 3.92
CA GLU A 113 -9.35 13.37 3.23
C GLU A 113 -8.61 12.01 3.33
N ASP A 114 -8.62 11.38 4.51
CA ASP A 114 -7.98 10.08 4.72
C ASP A 114 -8.68 8.98 3.92
N LEU A 115 -10.02 8.93 3.96
CA LEU A 115 -10.81 7.99 3.18
C LEU A 115 -10.62 8.23 1.68
N ASN A 116 -10.62 9.49 1.26
CA ASN A 116 -10.50 9.84 -0.15
C ASN A 116 -9.15 9.38 -0.73
N VAL A 117 -8.05 9.59 -0.01
CA VAL A 117 -6.73 9.11 -0.47
C VAL A 117 -6.61 7.59 -0.32
N GLY A 118 -6.89 7.06 0.87
CA GLY A 118 -6.58 5.67 1.19
C GLY A 118 -7.54 4.65 0.56
N LEU A 119 -8.83 4.94 0.54
CA LEU A 119 -9.87 4.01 0.08
C LEU A 119 -10.39 4.38 -1.31
N THR A 120 -10.91 5.60 -1.49
CA THR A 120 -11.45 6.06 -2.79
C THR A 120 -10.38 6.06 -3.87
N GLY A 121 -9.17 6.56 -3.56
CA GLY A 121 -8.06 6.56 -4.51
C GLY A 121 -7.62 5.16 -4.92
N SER A 122 -7.60 4.21 -3.98
CA SER A 122 -7.32 2.79 -4.28
C SER A 122 -8.42 2.17 -5.14
N TYR A 123 -9.69 2.47 -4.86
CA TYR A 123 -10.83 2.06 -5.68
C TYR A 123 -10.72 2.62 -7.10
N LEU A 124 -10.48 3.92 -7.27
CA LEU A 124 -10.38 4.56 -8.59
C LEU A 124 -9.21 4.00 -9.40
N SER A 125 -8.05 3.80 -8.77
CA SER A 125 -6.89 3.18 -9.41
C SER A 125 -7.20 1.75 -9.84
N THR A 126 -7.83 0.97 -8.96
CA THR A 126 -8.29 -0.40 -9.27
C THR A 126 -9.30 -0.40 -10.40
N LYS A 127 -10.32 0.45 -10.37
CA LYS A 127 -11.32 0.59 -11.42
C LYS A 127 -10.67 0.88 -12.77
N ILE A 128 -9.78 1.86 -12.86
CA ILE A 128 -9.23 2.35 -14.12
C ILE A 128 -8.19 1.38 -14.70
N PHE A 129 -7.18 1.05 -13.93
CA PHE A 129 -6.09 0.19 -14.41
C PHE A 129 -6.49 -1.29 -14.41
N GLY A 130 -7.25 -1.73 -13.41
CA GLY A 130 -7.76 -3.09 -13.32
C GLY A 130 -8.73 -3.43 -14.45
N THR A 131 -9.59 -2.51 -14.87
CA THR A 131 -10.44 -2.69 -16.07
C THR A 131 -9.58 -2.92 -17.31
N TYR A 132 -8.53 -2.13 -17.50
CA TYR A 132 -7.59 -2.34 -18.62
C TYR A 132 -6.87 -3.68 -18.55
N MET A 133 -6.45 -4.12 -17.35
CA MET A 133 -5.89 -5.46 -17.14
C MET A 133 -6.91 -6.56 -17.47
N ALA A 134 -8.17 -6.41 -17.05
CA ALA A 134 -9.24 -7.36 -17.30
C ALA A 134 -9.60 -7.46 -18.81
N GLU A 135 -9.59 -6.34 -19.53
CA GLU A 135 -9.72 -6.31 -21.00
C GLU A 135 -8.58 -7.10 -21.69
N LYS A 136 -7.36 -7.02 -21.13
CA LYS A 136 -6.18 -7.75 -21.64
C LYS A 136 -6.06 -9.17 -21.07
N LYS A 137 -6.99 -9.60 -20.22
CA LYS A 137 -7.01 -10.91 -19.54
C LYS A 137 -5.67 -11.26 -18.86
N ASN A 138 -5.04 -10.25 -18.26
CA ASN A 138 -3.76 -10.40 -17.56
C ASN A 138 -3.55 -9.25 -16.58
N GLY A 139 -3.26 -9.57 -15.33
CA GLY A 139 -2.88 -8.56 -14.34
C GLY A 139 -2.79 -9.09 -12.92
N VAL A 140 -2.04 -8.36 -12.11
CA VAL A 140 -1.98 -8.58 -10.66
C VAL A 140 -2.21 -7.24 -9.97
N ILE A 141 -3.13 -7.21 -9.01
CA ILE A 141 -3.38 -6.07 -8.14
C ILE A 141 -2.93 -6.45 -6.74
N LEU A 142 -2.08 -5.63 -6.14
CA LEU A 142 -1.66 -5.77 -4.76
C LEU A 142 -2.07 -4.54 -3.97
N ASN A 143 -2.87 -4.74 -2.95
CA ASN A 143 -3.31 -3.69 -2.05
C ASN A 143 -2.50 -3.69 -0.76
N ILE A 144 -2.10 -2.51 -0.29
CA ILE A 144 -1.40 -2.36 0.99
C ILE A 144 -2.41 -2.02 2.09
N SER A 145 -2.81 -3.05 2.84
CA SER A 145 -3.61 -2.90 4.06
C SER A 145 -2.70 -2.64 5.27
N SER A 146 -3.00 -3.21 6.41
CA SER A 146 -2.26 -3.15 7.68
C SER A 146 -2.76 -4.26 8.61
N ASP A 147 -1.96 -4.63 9.61
CA ASP A 147 -2.43 -5.37 10.79
C ASP A 147 -3.64 -4.68 11.45
N LEU A 148 -3.70 -3.34 11.41
CA LEU A 148 -4.87 -2.56 11.86
C LEU A 148 -6.05 -2.56 10.87
N GLY A 149 -5.98 -3.33 9.82
CA GLY A 149 -7.12 -3.75 8.99
C GLY A 149 -7.66 -5.13 9.36
N ILE A 150 -7.00 -5.82 10.31
CA ILE A 150 -7.39 -7.13 10.85
C ILE A 150 -7.91 -6.99 12.28
N VAL A 151 -7.18 -6.20 13.11
CA VAL A 151 -7.53 -5.94 14.51
C VAL A 151 -7.63 -4.43 14.76
N ALA A 152 -8.33 -4.05 15.82
CA ALA A 152 -8.40 -2.67 16.26
C ALA A 152 -7.03 -2.18 16.79
N PRO A 153 -6.73 -0.87 16.68
CA PRO A 153 -5.52 -0.31 17.27
C PRO A 153 -5.56 -0.40 18.80
N ASN A 154 -4.55 -1.02 19.39
CA ASN A 154 -4.35 -0.95 20.83
C ASN A 154 -3.80 0.44 21.18
N GLN A 155 -4.67 1.33 21.65
CA GLN A 155 -4.29 2.71 21.97
C GLN A 155 -3.31 2.81 23.15
N SER A 156 -3.16 1.75 23.97
CA SER A 156 -2.22 1.76 25.10
C SER A 156 -0.75 1.86 24.67
N ILE A 157 -0.41 1.44 23.43
CA ILE A 157 0.96 1.55 22.91
C ILE A 157 1.37 3.01 22.68
N TYR A 158 0.41 3.93 22.61
CA TYR A 158 0.65 5.36 22.45
C TYR A 158 0.72 6.12 23.78
N LYS A 159 0.60 5.42 24.94
CA LYS A 159 0.82 6.04 26.26
C LYS A 159 2.17 6.76 26.32
N LYS A 160 2.19 7.94 26.94
CA LYS A 160 3.35 8.85 27.03
C LYS A 160 3.87 9.33 25.64
N THR A 161 3.03 9.29 24.62
CA THR A 161 3.23 10.02 23.36
C THR A 161 2.09 11.03 23.19
N ASN A 162 2.32 12.06 22.40
CA ASN A 162 1.25 13.01 22.06
C ASN A 162 0.49 12.54 20.81
N PHE A 163 0.07 11.26 20.78
CA PHE A 163 -0.54 10.65 19.61
C PHE A 163 -1.59 9.61 19.99
N ILE A 164 -2.61 9.52 19.16
CA ILE A 164 -3.61 8.44 19.13
C ILE A 164 -3.74 7.99 17.68
N LYS A 165 -3.85 6.69 17.43
CA LYS A 165 -4.09 6.21 16.07
C LYS A 165 -5.52 6.57 15.65
N PRO A 166 -5.71 7.39 14.59
CA PRO A 166 -7.02 7.90 14.23
C PRO A 166 -7.96 6.79 13.71
N VAL A 167 -9.24 6.98 13.93
CA VAL A 167 -10.30 6.06 13.50
C VAL A 167 -10.31 5.85 11.99
N SER A 168 -10.04 6.89 11.20
CA SER A 168 -9.98 6.84 9.74
C SER A 168 -9.00 5.79 9.22
N TYR A 169 -7.86 5.61 9.89
CA TYR A 169 -6.86 4.63 9.48
C TYR A 169 -7.40 3.21 9.55
N SER A 170 -8.05 2.85 10.66
CA SER A 170 -8.66 1.53 10.82
C SER A 170 -9.71 1.26 9.74
N VAL A 171 -10.62 2.22 9.53
CA VAL A 171 -11.70 2.08 8.55
C VAL A 171 -11.14 1.94 7.13
N VAL A 172 -10.16 2.76 6.75
CA VAL A 172 -9.48 2.65 5.45
C VAL A 172 -8.87 1.27 5.27
N LYS A 173 -8.13 0.76 6.28
CA LYS A 173 -7.41 -0.51 6.14
C LYS A 173 -8.32 -1.74 6.12
N HIS A 174 -9.45 -1.72 6.83
CA HIS A 174 -10.51 -2.72 6.69
C HIS A 174 -11.20 -2.61 5.32
N GLY A 175 -11.51 -1.39 4.86
CA GLY A 175 -12.11 -1.17 3.54
C GLY A 175 -11.24 -1.68 2.39
N ILE A 176 -9.92 -1.57 2.49
CA ILE A 176 -8.97 -2.13 1.51
C ILE A 176 -9.07 -3.66 1.43
N ILE A 177 -9.30 -4.34 2.54
CA ILE A 177 -9.52 -5.80 2.56
C ILE A 177 -10.82 -6.15 1.82
N GLY A 178 -11.90 -5.41 2.06
CA GLY A 178 -13.16 -5.56 1.33
C GLY A 178 -12.99 -5.36 -0.17
N LEU A 179 -12.31 -4.27 -0.58
CA LEU A 179 -11.98 -3.98 -1.99
C LEU A 179 -11.17 -5.11 -2.63
N THR A 180 -10.21 -5.69 -1.89
CA THR A 180 -9.39 -6.81 -2.38
C THR A 180 -10.22 -8.03 -2.71
N LYS A 181 -11.07 -8.47 -1.76
CA LYS A 181 -11.92 -9.66 -1.93
C LYS A 181 -12.93 -9.47 -3.06
N TYR A 182 -13.58 -8.31 -3.12
CA TYR A 182 -14.52 -7.99 -4.20
C TYR A 182 -13.84 -8.03 -5.56
N THR A 183 -12.70 -7.35 -5.70
CA THR A 183 -11.95 -7.27 -6.98
C THR A 183 -11.48 -8.65 -7.43
N ALA A 184 -10.97 -9.46 -6.51
CA ALA A 184 -10.52 -10.82 -6.78
C ALA A 184 -11.65 -11.70 -7.34
N SER A 185 -12.80 -11.70 -6.69
CA SER A 185 -13.98 -12.44 -7.15
C SER A 185 -14.48 -11.94 -8.50
N TYR A 186 -14.57 -10.62 -8.67
CA TYR A 186 -15.14 -10.00 -9.86
C TYR A 186 -14.33 -10.25 -11.14
N TRP A 187 -12.99 -10.26 -11.05
CA TRP A 187 -12.11 -10.43 -12.20
C TRP A 187 -11.36 -11.77 -12.27
N ALA A 188 -11.66 -12.73 -11.42
CA ALA A 188 -11.00 -14.04 -11.45
C ALA A 188 -11.05 -14.68 -12.86
N LYS A 189 -12.23 -14.73 -13.48
CA LYS A 189 -12.44 -15.25 -14.85
C LYS A 189 -11.80 -14.39 -15.96
N LYS A 190 -11.29 -13.21 -15.63
CA LYS A 190 -10.53 -12.33 -16.52
C LYS A 190 -9.03 -12.45 -16.34
N ASN A 191 -8.56 -13.48 -15.61
CA ASN A 191 -7.15 -13.70 -15.32
C ASN A 191 -6.46 -12.48 -14.66
N VAL A 192 -7.19 -11.79 -13.77
CA VAL A 192 -6.66 -10.72 -12.91
C VAL A 192 -6.75 -11.20 -11.47
N ARG A 193 -5.61 -11.32 -10.82
CA ARG A 193 -5.51 -11.63 -9.40
C ARG A 193 -5.49 -10.36 -8.57
N CYS A 194 -6.11 -10.38 -7.41
CA CYS A 194 -6.07 -9.27 -6.45
C CYS A 194 -5.84 -9.82 -5.06
N ASN A 195 -4.75 -9.40 -4.41
CA ASN A 195 -4.41 -9.79 -3.05
C ASN A 195 -4.05 -8.57 -2.22
N ALA A 196 -3.98 -8.73 -0.91
CA ALA A 196 -3.49 -7.70 0.00
C ALA A 196 -2.38 -8.25 0.90
N ILE A 197 -1.49 -7.35 1.32
CA ILE A 197 -0.68 -7.58 2.51
C ILE A 197 -1.23 -6.75 3.66
N ALA A 198 -1.13 -7.29 4.86
CA ALA A 198 -1.44 -6.62 6.12
C ALA A 198 -0.15 -6.53 6.97
N PRO A 199 0.73 -5.57 6.65
CA PRO A 199 1.98 -5.39 7.37
C PRO A 199 1.76 -4.72 8.71
N SER A 200 2.59 -5.04 9.70
CA SER A 200 2.72 -4.23 10.91
C SER A 200 3.64 -3.02 10.68
N GLY A 201 3.82 -2.22 11.74
CA GLY A 201 4.59 -1.00 11.67
C GLY A 201 6.05 -1.20 11.23
N ILE A 202 6.49 -0.39 10.27
CA ILE A 202 7.88 -0.35 9.80
C ILE A 202 8.64 0.70 10.62
N TYR A 203 9.84 0.34 11.09
CA TYR A 203 10.70 1.28 11.81
C TYR A 203 11.08 2.48 10.94
N ASN A 204 10.74 3.68 11.40
CA ASN A 204 11.00 4.95 10.73
C ASN A 204 11.26 6.09 11.73
N LYS A 205 12.17 5.87 12.68
CA LYS A 205 12.54 6.86 13.71
C LYS A 205 11.33 7.35 14.54
N GLN A 206 10.44 6.44 14.93
CA GLN A 206 9.33 6.75 15.82
C GLN A 206 9.83 7.11 17.22
N ASN A 207 8.96 7.81 17.98
CA ASN A 207 9.20 8.21 19.37
C ASN A 207 9.63 7.02 20.25
N ALA A 208 10.59 7.23 21.15
CA ALA A 208 11.17 6.19 21.99
C ALA A 208 10.14 5.48 22.90
N ASN A 209 9.18 6.23 23.46
CA ASN A 209 8.10 5.66 24.27
C ASN A 209 7.21 4.74 23.45
N PHE A 210 6.87 5.14 22.23
CA PHE A 210 6.14 4.29 21.30
C PHE A 210 6.92 3.01 20.99
N LEU A 211 8.22 3.12 20.67
CA LEU A 211 9.07 1.96 20.38
C LEU A 211 9.14 0.98 21.56
N LYS A 212 9.24 1.50 22.79
CA LYS A 212 9.21 0.68 24.00
C LYS A 212 7.89 -0.07 24.17
N ASN A 213 6.77 0.61 23.88
CA ASN A 213 5.44 0.04 24.08
C ASN A 213 5.08 -0.96 22.98
N ILE A 214 5.35 -0.63 21.70
CA ILE A 214 4.97 -1.51 20.59
C ILE A 214 5.73 -2.85 20.59
N LYS A 215 6.98 -2.86 21.06
CA LYS A 215 7.75 -4.10 21.21
C LYS A 215 7.09 -5.12 22.14
N LYS A 216 6.28 -4.66 23.11
CA LYS A 216 5.59 -5.54 24.07
C LYS A 216 4.41 -6.26 23.47
N VAL A 217 3.85 -5.74 22.36
CA VAL A 217 2.66 -6.29 21.68
C VAL A 217 2.99 -6.90 20.32
N ILE A 218 4.27 -7.10 20.03
CA ILE A 218 4.75 -7.82 18.85
C ILE A 218 5.56 -9.02 19.34
N PRO A 219 5.12 -10.26 19.18
CA PRO A 219 5.84 -11.47 19.67
C PRO A 219 7.30 -11.55 19.23
N ILE A 220 7.62 -11.16 17.99
CA ILE A 220 9.05 -11.09 17.54
C ILE A 220 9.85 -10.00 18.27
N GLY A 221 9.22 -9.13 19.07
CA GLY A 221 9.89 -8.15 19.94
C GLY A 221 10.42 -6.89 19.23
N ARG A 222 10.10 -6.66 17.95
CA ARG A 222 10.55 -5.51 17.18
C ARG A 222 9.59 -5.10 16.06
N MET A 223 9.71 -3.87 15.61
CA MET A 223 9.11 -3.44 14.37
C MET A 223 9.85 -4.02 13.15
N ALA A 224 9.18 -4.08 12.01
CA ALA A 224 9.79 -4.52 10.76
C ALA A 224 10.86 -3.55 10.27
N LYS A 225 11.88 -4.06 9.59
CA LYS A 225 12.88 -3.28 8.87
C LYS A 225 12.26 -2.75 7.56
N LYS A 226 12.88 -1.72 6.97
CA LYS A 226 12.37 -1.03 5.77
C LYS A 226 12.12 -1.95 4.57
N ASN A 227 12.94 -2.96 4.39
CA ASN A 227 12.92 -3.86 3.22
C ASN A 227 12.33 -5.25 3.54
N GLU A 228 11.83 -5.46 4.75
CA GLU A 228 11.44 -6.81 5.23
C GLU A 228 10.18 -7.35 4.53
N TYR A 229 9.40 -6.48 3.92
CA TYR A 229 8.22 -6.88 3.14
C TYR A 229 8.49 -7.05 1.63
N ASN A 230 9.70 -6.72 1.15
CA ASN A 230 9.98 -6.68 -0.28
C ASN A 230 9.77 -8.04 -0.95
N ASP A 231 10.32 -9.11 -0.38
CA ASP A 231 10.22 -10.45 -0.96
C ASP A 231 8.78 -10.97 -0.98
N LEU A 232 7.99 -10.68 0.06
CA LEU A 232 6.56 -11.01 0.10
C LEU A 232 5.77 -10.26 -0.98
N ILE A 233 6.05 -8.98 -1.17
CA ILE A 233 5.43 -8.16 -2.21
C ILE A 233 5.77 -8.69 -3.61
N LEU A 234 7.04 -8.98 -3.85
CA LEU A 234 7.50 -9.55 -5.13
C LEU A 234 6.87 -10.93 -5.37
N PHE A 235 6.82 -11.80 -4.36
CA PHE A 235 6.15 -13.10 -4.41
C PHE A 235 4.69 -12.97 -4.85
N LEU A 236 3.91 -12.11 -4.16
CA LEU A 236 2.48 -11.92 -4.46
C LEU A 236 2.23 -11.33 -5.87
N CYS A 237 3.21 -10.61 -6.42
CA CYS A 237 3.14 -10.06 -7.77
C CYS A 237 3.71 -10.98 -8.86
N SER A 238 4.42 -12.04 -8.50
CA SER A 238 5.04 -12.99 -9.41
C SER A 238 4.13 -14.17 -9.78
N LYS A 239 4.61 -15.04 -10.69
CA LYS A 239 3.96 -16.31 -11.03
C LYS A 239 3.99 -17.32 -9.87
N ALA A 240 4.91 -17.16 -8.91
CA ALA A 240 4.99 -18.07 -7.75
C ALA A 240 3.72 -18.06 -6.89
N SER A 241 2.90 -17.01 -6.98
CA SER A 241 1.59 -16.90 -6.32
C SER A 241 0.41 -17.03 -7.29
N SER A 242 0.58 -17.73 -8.42
CA SER A 242 -0.42 -17.81 -9.50
C SER A 242 -1.79 -18.34 -9.07
N TYR A 243 -1.86 -19.17 -8.03
CA TYR A 243 -3.12 -19.72 -7.48
C TYR A 243 -3.69 -18.91 -6.32
N MET A 244 -3.11 -17.71 -6.04
CA MET A 244 -3.55 -16.83 -4.94
C MET A 244 -4.33 -15.64 -5.48
N THR A 245 -5.61 -15.53 -5.11
CA THR A 245 -6.45 -14.36 -5.32
C THR A 245 -7.44 -14.19 -4.18
N GLY A 246 -7.74 -12.97 -3.77
CA GLY A 246 -8.59 -12.65 -2.62
C GLY A 246 -7.92 -12.84 -1.26
N SER A 247 -6.66 -13.25 -1.23
CA SER A 247 -5.91 -13.50 0.00
C SER A 247 -5.46 -12.20 0.65
N VAL A 248 -5.50 -12.19 2.00
CA VAL A 248 -4.94 -11.13 2.84
C VAL A 248 -3.81 -11.76 3.65
N ILE A 249 -2.57 -11.42 3.31
CA ILE A 249 -1.40 -12.03 3.95
C ILE A 249 -0.97 -11.12 5.11
N VAL A 250 -1.18 -11.62 6.32
CA VAL A 250 -0.72 -10.95 7.55
C VAL A 250 0.78 -11.19 7.70
N SER A 251 1.53 -10.11 7.88
CA SER A 251 2.98 -10.14 8.11
C SER A 251 3.31 -9.06 9.15
N ASP A 252 3.16 -9.41 10.42
CA ASP A 252 3.08 -8.45 11.52
C ASP A 252 3.92 -8.81 12.75
N GLY A 253 4.76 -9.84 12.63
CA GLY A 253 5.58 -10.33 13.73
C GLY A 253 4.78 -11.03 14.84
N GLY A 254 3.57 -11.50 14.51
CA GLY A 254 2.66 -12.18 15.42
C GLY A 254 1.73 -11.24 16.20
N ARG A 255 1.66 -9.96 15.84
CA ARG A 255 0.89 -8.96 16.61
C ARG A 255 -0.62 -9.25 16.65
N THR A 256 -1.18 -9.84 15.61
CA THR A 256 -2.64 -10.07 15.51
C THR A 256 -3.10 -11.41 16.07
N ILE A 257 -2.19 -12.25 16.57
CA ILE A 257 -2.53 -13.58 17.14
C ILE A 257 -2.52 -13.60 18.66
N ILE A 258 -2.27 -12.48 19.32
CA ILE A 258 -2.28 -12.30 20.79
C ILE A 258 -3.18 -11.14 21.21
#